data_17ccce6541cfef65783dfd10281bb084
#
_entry.id   17ccce6541cfef65783dfd10281bb084
#
_cell.length_a   1.000
_cell.length_b   1.000
_cell.length_c   1.000
_cell.angle_alpha   90.00
_cell.angle_beta   90.00
_cell.angle_gamma   90.00
#
_symmetry.space_group_name_H-M   'P 1'
#
loop_
_entity.id
_entity.type
_entity.pdbx_description
1 polymer ?
#
loop_
_entity_poly.entity_id
_entity_poly.type
_entity_poly.pdbx_seq_one_letter_code
_entity_poly.pdbx_strand_id
1 'polypeptide(L)'
;MRGGELVALLAGALLVAGYSWAEQGEPRAVAALANADGTRPGLKPITGKRERAAAVRLISKVRVGEPGSMAGYHRERFGKKWTDAAKGVPYAGNGCRTRDDLLARDGTGVRYRRGSDCVVVAMTLADPYTGKKIEWRKREHYRVQVDHVVPLSYGWRMGASRWPQAKRVRIANDPLNLLPVSGAVNEAKGGAGPAEWLPPQRKIRCAYAVRFAQVAVKYDLAVTRADKIAMLRQCR
;
A
#
# COMPACT_ATOMS: atom_id res chain seq x y z
N MET A 1 -35.39 -62.70 45.93
CA MET A 1 -34.88 -61.99 47.08
C MET A 1 -33.77 -61.08 46.70
N ARG A 2 -33.86 -59.76 47.00
CA ARG A 2 -32.88 -58.66 46.87
C ARG A 2 -32.49 -58.34 45.44
N GLY A 3 -32.84 -57.28 44.75
CA GLY A 3 -33.05 -55.87 45.18
C GLY A 3 -31.75 -55.12 44.99
N GLY A 4 -31.50 -54.53 43.83
CA GLY A 4 -30.38 -53.69 43.55
C GLY A 4 -30.80 -52.55 42.60
N GLU A 5 -31.15 -51.39 43.16
CA GLU A 5 -31.52 -50.23 42.41
C GLU A 5 -30.27 -49.61 41.75
N LEU A 6 -30.34 -49.44 40.43
CA LEU A 6 -29.36 -48.60 39.71
C LEU A 6 -29.80 -47.14 39.76
N VAL A 7 -29.06 -46.33 40.49
CA VAL A 7 -29.17 -44.85 40.47
C VAL A 7 -28.41 -44.34 39.26
N ALA A 8 -29.12 -43.82 38.26
CA ALA A 8 -28.54 -43.14 37.11
C ALA A 8 -28.26 -41.66 37.48
N LEU A 9 -27.00 -41.32 37.63
CA LEU A 9 -26.55 -39.93 37.76
C LEU A 9 -26.53 -39.27 36.38
N LEU A 10 -27.49 -38.39 36.11
CA LEU A 10 -27.47 -37.48 34.95
C LEU A 10 -26.54 -36.31 35.29
N ALA A 11 -25.34 -36.35 34.71
CA ALA A 11 -24.44 -35.21 34.68
C ALA A 11 -24.89 -34.24 33.57
N GLY A 12 -25.58 -33.18 33.96
CA GLY A 12 -25.94 -32.10 33.06
C GLY A 12 -24.68 -31.23 32.73
N ALA A 13 -24.18 -31.38 31.52
CA ALA A 13 -23.15 -30.47 31.01
C ALA A 13 -23.81 -29.16 30.55
N LEU A 14 -23.67 -28.09 31.34
CA LEU A 14 -23.98 -26.73 30.93
C LEU A 14 -22.89 -26.24 29.96
N LEU A 15 -23.18 -26.30 28.66
CA LEU A 15 -22.43 -25.62 27.64
C LEU A 15 -22.70 -24.11 27.75
N VAL A 16 -21.80 -23.39 28.41
CA VAL A 16 -21.77 -21.92 28.38
C VAL A 16 -21.24 -21.52 27.00
N ALA A 17 -22.16 -21.25 26.06
CA ALA A 17 -21.82 -20.61 24.79
C ALA A 17 -21.45 -19.14 25.07
N GLY A 18 -20.20 -18.91 25.42
CA GLY A 18 -19.62 -17.58 25.47
C GLY A 18 -19.45 -17.03 24.06
N TYR A 19 -20.49 -16.44 23.49
CA TYR A 19 -20.38 -15.67 22.26
C TYR A 19 -19.65 -14.37 22.55
N SER A 20 -18.37 -14.33 22.19
CA SER A 20 -17.56 -13.11 22.20
C SER A 20 -18.07 -12.17 21.10
N TRP A 21 -18.78 -11.13 21.49
CA TRP A 21 -19.28 -10.06 20.61
C TRP A 21 -18.16 -9.19 20.00
N ALA A 22 -16.91 -9.42 20.37
CA ALA A 22 -15.75 -8.65 19.95
C ALA A 22 -15.23 -8.98 18.54
N GLU A 23 -15.51 -10.17 18.01
CA GLU A 23 -14.90 -10.62 16.74
C GLU A 23 -15.68 -10.26 15.47
N GLN A 24 -16.95 -9.90 15.55
CA GLN A 24 -17.77 -9.64 14.36
C GLN A 24 -17.57 -8.23 13.75
N GLY A 25 -16.87 -7.32 14.42
CA GLY A 25 -16.63 -5.95 13.93
C GLY A 25 -15.29 -5.74 13.19
N GLU A 26 -14.34 -6.63 13.36
CA GLU A 26 -12.98 -6.51 12.83
C GLU A 26 -12.83 -6.80 11.31
N PRO A 27 -13.50 -7.79 10.70
CA PRO A 27 -13.23 -8.17 9.30
C PRO A 27 -13.55 -7.08 8.29
N ARG A 28 -14.61 -6.28 8.50
CA ARG A 28 -15.02 -5.23 7.55
C ARG A 28 -14.18 -3.95 7.64
N ALA A 29 -13.77 -3.55 8.84
CA ALA A 29 -12.92 -2.37 9.02
C ALA A 29 -11.48 -2.60 8.51
N VAL A 30 -10.98 -3.83 8.69
CA VAL A 30 -9.69 -4.27 8.12
C VAL A 30 -9.80 -4.43 6.60
N ALA A 31 -10.94 -4.90 6.08
CA ALA A 31 -11.17 -5.03 4.64
C ALA A 31 -11.10 -3.70 3.89
N ALA A 32 -11.47 -2.56 4.49
CA ALA A 32 -11.32 -1.25 3.87
C ALA A 32 -9.86 -0.78 3.77
N LEU A 33 -9.00 -1.26 4.70
CA LEU A 33 -7.55 -1.08 4.61
C LEU A 33 -6.88 -2.20 3.80
N ALA A 34 -7.64 -3.20 3.34
CA ALA A 34 -7.18 -4.42 2.74
C ALA A 34 -6.89 -4.29 1.24
N ASN A 35 -5.90 -3.50 0.89
CA ASN A 35 -5.16 -3.64 -0.35
C ASN A 35 -3.70 -3.90 0.02
N ALA A 36 -3.47 -4.88 0.88
CA ALA A 36 -2.18 -5.15 1.51
C ALA A 36 -1.12 -5.63 0.51
N ASP A 37 -1.53 -6.13 -0.63
CA ASP A 37 -0.68 -6.53 -1.76
C ASP A 37 -0.58 -5.47 -2.87
N GLY A 38 -1.41 -4.42 -2.80
CA GLY A 38 -1.41 -3.36 -3.80
C GLY A 38 -2.02 -3.72 -5.15
N THR A 39 -2.73 -4.85 -5.27
CA THR A 39 -3.28 -5.31 -6.56
C THR A 39 -4.57 -4.60 -6.98
N ARG A 40 -5.25 -3.91 -6.05
CA ARG A 40 -6.46 -3.14 -6.38
C ARG A 40 -6.11 -1.71 -6.79
N PRO A 41 -6.93 -1.11 -7.69
CA PRO A 41 -6.67 0.22 -8.21
C PRO A 41 -6.69 1.33 -7.16
N GLY A 42 -5.82 2.32 -7.36
CA GLY A 42 -5.86 3.63 -6.74
C GLY A 42 -5.87 3.67 -5.22
N LEU A 43 -6.41 4.75 -4.70
CA LEU A 43 -6.69 4.97 -3.28
C LEU A 43 -8.17 5.35 -3.14
N LYS A 44 -8.86 4.75 -2.17
CA LYS A 44 -10.25 5.11 -1.83
C LYS A 44 -10.27 5.96 -0.55
N PRO A 45 -11.12 7.02 -0.47
CA PRO A 45 -11.27 7.78 0.75
C PRO A 45 -11.65 6.90 1.95
N ILE A 46 -11.03 7.17 3.09
CA ILE A 46 -11.36 6.54 4.38
C ILE A 46 -12.24 7.52 5.15
N THR A 47 -13.53 7.22 5.28
CA THR A 47 -14.53 8.13 5.84
C THR A 47 -15.18 7.61 7.13
N GLY A 48 -15.31 6.29 7.28
CA GLY A 48 -15.95 5.66 8.43
C GLY A 48 -15.12 5.76 9.72
N LYS A 49 -15.78 5.96 10.87
CA LYS A 49 -15.10 6.03 12.18
C LYS A 49 -14.27 4.77 12.47
N ARG A 50 -14.80 3.58 12.18
CA ARG A 50 -14.10 2.29 12.40
C ARG A 50 -12.88 2.16 11.50
N GLU A 51 -12.99 2.59 10.23
CA GLU A 51 -11.88 2.59 9.28
C GLU A 51 -10.77 3.55 9.72
N ARG A 52 -11.12 4.75 10.17
CA ARG A 52 -10.17 5.73 10.71
C ARG A 52 -9.46 5.19 11.96
N ALA A 53 -10.19 4.54 12.88
CA ALA A 53 -9.59 3.90 14.04
C ALA A 53 -8.61 2.78 13.65
N ALA A 54 -8.96 1.96 12.65
CA ALA A 54 -8.07 0.94 12.10
C ALA A 54 -6.82 1.55 11.43
N ALA A 55 -6.99 2.65 10.70
CA ALA A 55 -5.89 3.41 10.10
C ALA A 55 -4.92 3.94 11.16
N VAL A 56 -5.44 4.54 12.24
CA VAL A 56 -4.64 5.02 13.37
C VAL A 56 -3.86 3.87 14.01
N ARG A 57 -4.51 2.72 14.26
CA ARG A 57 -3.83 1.53 14.82
C ARG A 57 -2.69 1.04 13.91
N LEU A 58 -2.92 1.00 12.58
CA LEU A 58 -1.88 0.61 11.63
C LEU A 58 -0.69 1.59 11.65
N ILE A 59 -0.97 2.89 11.54
CA ILE A 59 0.07 3.93 11.54
C ILE A 59 0.86 3.90 12.86
N SER A 60 0.21 3.62 13.98
CA SER A 60 0.87 3.52 15.30
C SER A 60 1.92 2.40 15.36
N LYS A 61 1.78 1.33 14.56
CA LYS A 61 2.77 0.23 14.45
C LYS A 61 4.04 0.61 13.69
N VAL A 62 4.02 1.70 12.92
CA VAL A 62 5.20 2.12 12.15
C VAL A 62 6.30 2.56 13.10
N ARG A 63 7.50 2.01 12.92
CA ARG A 63 8.69 2.40 13.71
C ARG A 63 9.12 3.83 13.39
N VAL A 64 9.60 4.52 14.41
CA VAL A 64 10.22 5.84 14.26
C VAL A 64 11.74 5.67 14.27
N GLY A 65 12.43 6.46 13.46
CA GLY A 65 13.89 6.52 13.38
C GLY A 65 14.36 7.83 12.80
N GLU A 66 15.66 8.06 12.88
CA GLU A 66 16.30 9.24 12.32
C GLU A 66 16.77 8.97 10.88
N PRO A 67 16.66 9.96 10.00
CA PRO A 67 17.14 9.83 8.63
C PRO A 67 18.67 9.75 8.58
N GLY A 68 19.19 8.75 7.88
CA GLY A 68 20.62 8.63 7.59
C GLY A 68 21.06 9.45 6.38
N SER A 69 22.34 9.28 6.01
CA SER A 69 22.96 9.96 4.89
C SER A 69 22.40 9.51 3.53
N MET A 70 22.45 10.42 2.55
CA MET A 70 22.23 10.12 1.13
C MET A 70 23.49 9.57 0.43
N ALA A 71 24.62 9.45 1.11
CA ALA A 71 25.84 8.93 0.51
C ALA A 71 25.61 7.59 -0.17
N GLY A 72 26.10 7.42 -1.37
CA GLY A 72 25.93 6.23 -2.19
C GLY A 72 24.51 5.97 -2.72
N TYR A 73 23.59 6.92 -2.58
CA TYR A 73 22.28 6.80 -3.21
C TYR A 73 22.38 6.96 -4.71
N HIS A 74 22.00 5.93 -5.41
CA HIS A 74 21.74 5.94 -6.86
C HIS A 74 20.47 5.14 -7.10
N ARG A 75 19.63 5.58 -8.05
CA ARG A 75 18.37 4.91 -8.36
C ARG A 75 18.58 3.42 -8.72
N GLU A 76 19.69 3.12 -9.35
CA GLU A 76 20.10 1.79 -9.81
C GLU A 76 20.38 0.81 -8.65
N ARG A 77 20.63 1.30 -7.44
CA ARG A 77 20.73 0.48 -6.22
C ARG A 77 19.43 -0.26 -5.90
N PHE A 78 18.32 0.19 -6.47
CA PHE A 78 17.01 -0.47 -6.40
C PHE A 78 16.73 -1.35 -7.62
N GLY A 79 17.73 -1.66 -8.42
CA GLY A 79 17.66 -2.52 -9.59
C GLY A 79 17.15 -1.83 -10.86
N LYS A 80 16.98 -2.64 -11.92
CA LYS A 80 16.46 -2.17 -13.19
C LYS A 80 15.03 -1.63 -13.02
N LYS A 81 14.77 -0.45 -13.62
CA LYS A 81 13.43 0.17 -13.58
C LYS A 81 12.35 -0.75 -14.13
N TRP A 82 11.29 -0.93 -13.34
CA TRP A 82 10.09 -1.67 -13.73
C TRP A 82 10.40 -3.11 -14.17
N THR A 83 11.29 -3.77 -13.42
CA THR A 83 11.67 -5.14 -13.72
C THR A 83 10.56 -6.13 -13.39
N ASP A 84 10.33 -7.09 -14.28
CA ASP A 84 9.46 -8.25 -14.04
C ASP A 84 10.11 -9.29 -13.11
N ALA A 85 11.41 -9.17 -12.83
CA ALA A 85 12.17 -10.15 -12.03
C ALA A 85 12.17 -9.86 -10.51
N ALA A 86 11.26 -9.02 -10.00
CA ALA A 86 11.16 -8.68 -8.58
C ALA A 86 10.46 -9.78 -7.78
N LYS A 87 11.09 -10.93 -7.60
CA LYS A 87 10.49 -12.10 -6.92
C LYS A 87 9.88 -11.73 -5.56
N GLY A 88 8.69 -12.28 -5.26
CA GLY A 88 7.99 -12.12 -3.99
C GLY A 88 7.11 -10.88 -3.88
N VAL A 89 6.81 -10.21 -4.99
CA VAL A 89 5.77 -9.19 -5.09
C VAL A 89 4.77 -9.56 -6.19
N PRO A 90 3.51 -9.09 -6.13
CA PRO A 90 2.53 -9.31 -7.18
C PRO A 90 3.01 -8.81 -8.55
N TYR A 91 2.51 -9.43 -9.61
CA TYR A 91 2.85 -9.22 -11.03
C TYR A 91 4.26 -9.63 -11.45
N ALA A 92 5.19 -9.95 -10.52
CA ALA A 92 6.52 -10.41 -10.89
C ALA A 92 6.47 -11.76 -11.62
N GLY A 93 7.19 -11.86 -12.74
CA GLY A 93 7.27 -13.08 -13.55
C GLY A 93 6.08 -13.29 -14.50
N ASN A 94 5.27 -12.27 -14.76
CA ASN A 94 4.13 -12.36 -15.69
C ASN A 94 4.48 -12.00 -17.15
N GLY A 95 5.74 -11.66 -17.43
CA GLY A 95 6.22 -11.27 -18.76
C GLY A 95 6.04 -9.78 -19.06
N CYS A 96 5.36 -9.01 -18.20
CA CYS A 96 5.12 -7.59 -18.38
C CYS A 96 6.05 -6.74 -17.51
N ARG A 97 6.24 -5.50 -17.86
CA ARG A 97 6.97 -4.57 -16.99
C ARG A 97 6.03 -4.08 -15.91
N THR A 98 6.46 -4.06 -14.65
CA THR A 98 5.68 -3.57 -13.50
C THR A 98 4.93 -2.26 -13.78
N ARG A 99 5.55 -1.31 -14.53
CA ARG A 99 4.90 -0.06 -14.90
C ARG A 99 3.63 -0.28 -15.75
N ASP A 100 3.69 -1.19 -16.70
CA ASP A 100 2.57 -1.48 -17.59
C ASP A 100 1.46 -2.21 -16.82
N ASP A 101 1.80 -3.12 -15.89
CA ASP A 101 0.84 -3.76 -14.98
C ASP A 101 0.07 -2.72 -14.15
N LEU A 102 0.78 -1.72 -13.62
CA LEU A 102 0.16 -0.66 -12.81
C LEU A 102 -0.73 0.26 -13.66
N LEU A 103 -0.32 0.58 -14.89
CA LEU A 103 -1.16 1.35 -15.81
C LEU A 103 -2.44 0.57 -16.18
N ALA A 104 -2.32 -0.74 -16.39
CA ALA A 104 -3.46 -1.61 -16.63
C ALA A 104 -4.36 -1.75 -15.39
N ARG A 105 -3.78 -1.87 -14.19
CA ARG A 105 -4.52 -1.96 -12.92
C ARG A 105 -5.39 -0.72 -12.65
N ASP A 106 -4.84 0.48 -12.87
CA ASP A 106 -5.48 1.74 -12.47
C ASP A 106 -6.20 2.47 -13.60
N GLY A 107 -5.91 2.11 -14.85
CA GLY A 107 -6.51 2.70 -16.02
C GLY A 107 -7.90 2.15 -16.34
N THR A 108 -8.73 2.99 -16.93
CA THR A 108 -9.96 2.58 -17.62
C THR A 108 -9.82 2.80 -19.12
N GLY A 109 -10.52 2.02 -19.96
CA GLY A 109 -10.37 2.09 -21.41
C GLY A 109 -8.94 1.79 -21.88
N VAL A 110 -8.28 0.85 -21.21
CA VAL A 110 -6.88 0.49 -21.49
C VAL A 110 -6.74 -0.05 -22.90
N ARG A 111 -5.78 0.48 -23.63
CA ARG A 111 -5.41 -0.02 -24.95
C ARG A 111 -3.96 -0.47 -24.93
N TYR A 112 -3.73 -1.65 -25.48
CA TYR A 112 -2.41 -2.22 -25.61
C TYR A 112 -1.83 -1.97 -27.00
N ARG A 113 -0.51 -2.04 -27.12
CA ARG A 113 0.19 -2.03 -28.39
C ARG A 113 -0.22 -3.26 -29.22
N ARG A 114 -0.43 -3.08 -30.52
CA ARG A 114 -0.75 -4.21 -31.42
C ARG A 114 0.26 -5.35 -31.22
N GLY A 115 -0.23 -6.57 -31.03
CA GLY A 115 0.57 -7.77 -30.80
C GLY A 115 1.23 -7.83 -29.42
N SER A 116 0.69 -7.14 -28.42
CA SER A 116 1.20 -7.19 -27.03
C SER A 116 0.06 -7.10 -26.04
N ASP A 117 0.04 -8.01 -25.09
CA ASP A 117 -0.91 -8.04 -23.95
C ASP A 117 -0.39 -7.24 -22.74
N CYS A 118 0.83 -6.73 -22.83
CA CYS A 118 1.51 -6.04 -21.76
C CYS A 118 1.59 -4.52 -21.95
N VAL A 119 2.01 -4.07 -23.16
CA VAL A 119 2.44 -2.69 -23.38
C VAL A 119 1.24 -1.76 -23.50
N VAL A 120 0.89 -1.07 -22.44
CA VAL A 120 -0.18 -0.07 -22.41
C VAL A 120 0.23 1.15 -23.24
N VAL A 121 -0.61 1.57 -24.19
CA VAL A 121 -0.39 2.71 -25.08
C VAL A 121 -1.38 3.85 -24.89
N ALA A 122 -2.53 3.59 -24.31
CA ALA A 122 -3.50 4.63 -23.93
C ALA A 122 -4.41 4.13 -22.81
N MET A 123 -4.91 5.05 -21.98
CA MET A 123 -5.90 4.80 -20.94
C MET A 123 -6.44 6.13 -20.42
N THR A 124 -7.51 6.07 -19.64
CA THR A 124 -7.96 7.17 -18.78
C THR A 124 -7.63 6.83 -17.33
N LEU A 125 -6.91 7.70 -16.63
CA LEU A 125 -6.58 7.58 -15.21
C LEU A 125 -7.51 8.46 -14.38
N ALA A 126 -8.17 7.89 -13.37
CA ALA A 126 -8.73 8.65 -12.26
C ALA A 126 -7.60 8.91 -11.26
N ASP A 127 -6.91 10.05 -11.41
CA ASP A 127 -5.72 10.36 -10.62
C ASP A 127 -6.04 10.47 -9.12
N PRO A 128 -5.49 9.61 -8.27
CA PRO A 128 -5.80 9.61 -6.85
C PRO A 128 -5.28 10.85 -6.13
N TYR A 129 -4.23 11.50 -6.62
CA TYR A 129 -3.62 12.64 -5.94
C TYR A 129 -4.38 13.95 -6.17
N THR A 130 -4.96 14.13 -7.34
CA THR A 130 -5.71 15.37 -7.67
C THR A 130 -7.22 15.16 -7.71
N GLY A 131 -7.68 13.92 -7.88
CA GLY A 131 -9.07 13.57 -8.11
C GLY A 131 -9.56 13.89 -9.53
N LYS A 132 -8.67 14.29 -10.43
CA LYS A 132 -8.99 14.62 -11.83
C LYS A 132 -8.88 13.38 -12.72
N LYS A 133 -9.63 13.36 -13.82
CA LYS A 133 -9.43 12.40 -14.90
C LYS A 133 -8.31 12.89 -15.81
N ILE A 134 -7.40 12.00 -16.18
CA ILE A 134 -6.30 12.26 -17.11
C ILE A 134 -6.39 11.27 -18.25
N GLU A 135 -6.73 11.75 -19.45
CA GLU A 135 -6.56 10.96 -20.66
C GLU A 135 -5.06 10.91 -20.98
N TRP A 136 -4.54 9.69 -21.12
CA TRP A 136 -3.13 9.48 -21.32
C TRP A 136 -2.85 8.64 -22.55
N ARG A 137 -1.80 9.01 -23.25
CA ARG A 137 -1.20 8.25 -24.36
C ARG A 137 0.30 8.10 -24.11
N LYS A 138 0.87 7.00 -24.54
CA LYS A 138 2.28 6.64 -24.28
C LYS A 138 3.28 7.73 -24.72
N ARG A 139 3.00 8.45 -25.82
CA ARG A 139 3.82 9.59 -26.27
C ARG A 139 3.84 10.75 -25.26
N GLU A 140 2.82 10.86 -24.42
CA GLU A 140 2.67 11.89 -23.38
C GLU A 140 3.04 11.31 -22.01
N HIS A 141 4.14 10.55 -21.95
CA HIS A 141 4.57 9.81 -20.76
C HIS A 141 4.76 10.67 -19.51
N TYR A 142 5.02 11.97 -19.69
CA TYR A 142 5.16 12.95 -18.61
C TYR A 142 3.85 13.26 -17.90
N ARG A 143 2.69 13.10 -18.55
CA ARG A 143 1.37 13.42 -17.95
C ARG A 143 0.97 12.43 -16.85
N VAL A 144 1.36 11.16 -16.99
CA VAL A 144 1.13 10.13 -15.98
C VAL A 144 2.46 9.43 -15.68
N GLN A 145 2.84 9.46 -14.42
CA GLN A 145 4.00 8.78 -13.89
C GLN A 145 3.56 7.73 -12.86
N VAL A 146 4.37 6.70 -12.64
CA VAL A 146 4.15 5.76 -11.54
C VAL A 146 5.01 6.22 -10.37
N ASP A 147 4.33 6.74 -9.35
CA ASP A 147 4.95 7.20 -8.12
C ASP A 147 5.28 6.03 -7.18
N HIS A 148 6.39 6.16 -6.46
CA HIS A 148 6.65 5.38 -5.27
C HIS A 148 6.06 6.11 -4.07
N VAL A 149 4.97 5.58 -3.48
CA VAL A 149 4.28 6.16 -2.31
C VAL A 149 5.28 6.47 -1.20
N VAL A 150 6.14 5.50 -0.86
CA VAL A 150 7.39 5.73 -0.12
C VAL A 150 8.50 5.95 -1.13
N PRO A 151 8.99 7.19 -1.31
CA PRO A 151 10.03 7.48 -2.28
C PRO A 151 11.29 6.67 -2.02
N LEU A 152 11.98 6.25 -3.07
CA LEU A 152 13.17 5.40 -2.91
C LEU A 152 14.30 6.13 -2.21
N SER A 153 14.47 7.43 -2.44
CA SER A 153 15.43 8.30 -1.74
C SER A 153 15.08 8.45 -0.25
N TYR A 154 13.78 8.60 0.06
CA TYR A 154 13.29 8.56 1.44
C TYR A 154 13.62 7.22 2.10
N GLY A 155 13.24 6.12 1.45
CA GLY A 155 13.54 4.77 1.93
C GLY A 155 15.02 4.54 2.17
N TRP A 156 15.89 5.06 1.29
CA TRP A 156 17.34 4.98 1.44
C TRP A 156 17.81 5.60 2.76
N ARG A 157 17.41 6.85 3.03
CA ARG A 157 17.73 7.53 4.28
C ARG A 157 17.16 6.81 5.50
N MET A 158 15.97 6.23 5.38
CA MET A 158 15.29 5.55 6.49
C MET A 158 15.73 4.10 6.69
N GLY A 159 16.80 3.65 6.03
CA GLY A 159 17.47 2.38 6.32
C GLY A 159 17.64 1.43 5.13
N ALA A 160 17.02 1.68 3.97
CA ALA A 160 17.17 0.80 2.81
C ALA A 160 18.61 0.80 2.23
N SER A 161 19.45 1.77 2.58
CA SER A 161 20.88 1.79 2.27
C SER A 161 21.61 0.52 2.76
N ARG A 162 21.15 -0.03 3.89
CA ARG A 162 21.73 -1.23 4.51
C ARG A 162 21.06 -2.55 4.09
N TRP A 163 20.00 -2.49 3.27
CA TRP A 163 19.29 -3.71 2.87
C TRP A 163 20.03 -4.50 1.79
N PRO A 164 19.83 -5.81 1.73
CA PRO A 164 20.21 -6.62 0.56
C PRO A 164 19.54 -6.05 -0.71
N GLN A 165 20.24 -6.14 -1.84
CA GLN A 165 19.73 -5.63 -3.12
C GLN A 165 18.36 -6.21 -3.48
N ALA A 166 18.14 -7.50 -3.24
CA ALA A 166 16.84 -8.15 -3.51
C ALA A 166 15.68 -7.48 -2.77
N LYS A 167 15.87 -7.02 -1.52
CA LYS A 167 14.85 -6.29 -0.76
C LYS A 167 14.60 -4.89 -1.36
N ARG A 168 15.66 -4.20 -1.80
CA ARG A 168 15.52 -2.92 -2.50
C ARG A 168 14.80 -3.06 -3.85
N VAL A 169 15.08 -4.11 -4.61
CA VAL A 169 14.38 -4.41 -5.87
C VAL A 169 12.90 -4.67 -5.62
N ARG A 170 12.57 -5.41 -4.55
CA ARG A 170 11.17 -5.67 -4.18
C ARG A 170 10.39 -4.40 -3.90
N ILE A 171 10.83 -3.54 -2.97
CA ILE A 171 10.09 -2.31 -2.64
C ILE A 171 9.94 -1.37 -3.84
N ALA A 172 10.90 -1.39 -4.77
CA ALA A 172 10.87 -0.56 -5.98
C ALA A 172 9.89 -1.07 -7.05
N ASN A 173 9.45 -2.32 -6.97
CA ASN A 173 8.54 -2.94 -7.93
C ASN A 173 7.29 -3.54 -7.24
N ASP A 174 7.09 -3.26 -5.94
CA ASP A 174 5.92 -3.71 -5.20
C ASP A 174 4.70 -2.87 -5.56
N PRO A 175 3.61 -3.45 -6.09
CA PRO A 175 2.37 -2.73 -6.40
C PRO A 175 1.79 -1.98 -5.21
N LEU A 176 2.06 -2.43 -3.98
CA LEU A 176 1.68 -1.71 -2.77
C LEU A 176 2.35 -0.33 -2.66
N ASN A 177 3.60 -0.22 -3.12
CA ASN A 177 4.36 1.04 -3.11
C ASN A 177 4.16 1.89 -4.37
N LEU A 178 3.33 1.45 -5.32
CA LEU A 178 3.28 2.03 -6.65
C LEU A 178 1.87 2.53 -7.01
N LEU A 179 1.79 3.78 -7.45
CA LEU A 179 0.56 4.42 -7.93
C LEU A 179 0.79 5.21 -9.22
N PRO A 180 0.08 4.94 -10.30
CA PRO A 180 -0.04 5.87 -11.42
C PRO A 180 -0.75 7.14 -10.97
N VAL A 181 -0.12 8.29 -11.23
CA VAL A 181 -0.58 9.61 -10.78
C VAL A 181 -0.23 10.69 -11.80
N SER A 182 -0.76 11.90 -11.63
CA SER A 182 -0.33 13.09 -12.36
C SER A 182 1.18 13.28 -12.27
N GLY A 183 1.85 13.38 -13.42
CA GLY A 183 3.32 13.56 -13.48
C GLY A 183 3.77 14.83 -12.78
N ALA A 184 3.10 15.95 -13.02
CA ALA A 184 3.43 17.24 -12.39
C ALA A 184 3.32 17.17 -10.84
N VAL A 185 2.30 16.44 -10.32
CA VAL A 185 2.13 16.30 -8.87
C VAL A 185 3.16 15.34 -8.28
N ASN A 186 3.55 14.31 -9.03
CA ASN A 186 4.63 13.41 -8.64
C ASN A 186 5.99 14.13 -8.59
N GLU A 187 6.28 14.97 -9.56
CA GLU A 187 7.49 15.80 -9.59
C GLU A 187 7.54 16.76 -8.41
N ALA A 188 6.41 17.42 -8.09
CA ALA A 188 6.29 18.30 -6.92
C ALA A 188 6.47 17.55 -5.59
N LYS A 189 6.07 16.27 -5.51
CA LYS A 189 6.30 15.42 -4.34
C LYS A 189 7.79 15.08 -4.17
N GLY A 190 8.46 14.70 -5.25
CA GLY A 190 9.85 14.29 -5.23
C GLY A 190 10.16 13.19 -4.20
N GLY A 191 11.14 13.46 -3.34
CA GLY A 191 11.58 12.56 -2.27
C GLY A 191 10.93 12.80 -0.91
N ALA A 192 9.88 13.62 -0.83
CA ALA A 192 9.26 14.07 0.40
C ALA A 192 8.51 12.97 1.16
N GLY A 193 8.60 13.00 2.49
CA GLY A 193 7.74 12.25 3.38
C GLY A 193 6.40 12.94 3.67
N PRO A 194 5.49 12.28 4.41
CA PRO A 194 4.15 12.83 4.71
C PRO A 194 4.12 14.14 5.50
N ALA A 195 5.20 14.49 6.20
CA ALA A 195 5.33 15.76 6.90
C ALA A 195 5.62 16.94 5.95
N GLU A 196 6.30 16.67 4.85
CA GLU A 196 6.71 17.68 3.88
C GLU A 196 5.72 17.79 2.71
N TRP A 197 5.07 16.67 2.35
CA TRP A 197 4.14 16.63 1.25
C TRP A 197 2.98 15.67 1.49
N LEU A 198 1.79 16.10 1.10
CA LEU A 198 0.55 15.31 1.08
C LEU A 198 -0.20 15.57 -0.24
N PRO A 199 -0.99 14.59 -0.73
CA PRO A 199 -1.80 14.80 -1.93
C PRO A 199 -2.65 16.08 -1.84
N PRO A 200 -2.75 16.88 -2.92
CA PRO A 200 -3.62 18.06 -2.94
C PRO A 200 -5.09 17.72 -2.65
N GLN A 201 -5.58 16.57 -3.11
CA GLN A 201 -6.92 16.08 -2.80
C GLN A 201 -7.06 15.67 -1.32
N ARG A 202 -7.61 16.57 -0.48
CA ARG A 202 -7.69 16.37 0.98
C ARG A 202 -8.38 15.06 1.40
N LYS A 203 -9.47 14.69 0.72
CA LYS A 203 -10.26 13.49 1.08
C LYS A 203 -9.50 12.17 0.99
N ILE A 204 -8.38 12.13 0.24
CA ILE A 204 -7.57 10.93 0.07
C ILE A 204 -6.37 10.86 1.03
N ARG A 205 -6.09 11.90 1.80
CA ARG A 205 -4.87 12.00 2.61
C ARG A 205 -4.75 10.92 3.68
N CYS A 206 -5.86 10.54 4.32
CA CYS A 206 -5.83 9.40 5.25
C CYS A 206 -5.49 8.09 4.51
N ALA A 207 -6.08 7.83 3.34
CA ALA A 207 -5.76 6.63 2.54
C ALA A 207 -4.31 6.62 2.05
N TYR A 208 -3.76 7.79 1.70
CA TYR A 208 -2.34 7.95 1.38
C TYR A 208 -1.44 7.62 2.58
N ALA A 209 -1.77 8.17 3.76
CA ALA A 209 -1.06 7.89 5.01
C ALA A 209 -1.11 6.40 5.37
N VAL A 210 -2.25 5.75 5.20
CA VAL A 210 -2.41 4.31 5.37
C VAL A 210 -1.53 3.53 4.40
N ARG A 211 -1.52 3.88 3.12
CA ARG A 211 -0.69 3.23 2.11
C ARG A 211 0.81 3.38 2.43
N PHE A 212 1.23 4.58 2.82
CA PHE A 212 2.61 4.83 3.26
C PHE A 212 2.97 3.94 4.47
N ALA A 213 2.10 3.86 5.47
CA ALA A 213 2.28 3.02 6.65
C ALA A 213 2.29 1.52 6.32
N GLN A 214 1.42 1.04 5.40
CA GLN A 214 1.42 -0.35 4.93
C GLN A 214 2.78 -0.74 4.33
N VAL A 215 3.34 0.12 3.47
CA VAL A 215 4.67 -0.10 2.89
C VAL A 215 5.74 -0.10 3.97
N ALA A 216 5.72 0.89 4.88
CA ALA A 216 6.69 0.99 5.97
C ALA A 216 6.68 -0.27 6.86
N VAL A 217 5.48 -0.75 7.24
CA VAL A 217 5.33 -1.98 8.05
C VAL A 217 5.78 -3.22 7.27
N LYS A 218 5.34 -3.38 6.01
CA LYS A 218 5.69 -4.55 5.17
C LYS A 218 7.20 -4.71 5.01
N TYR A 219 7.92 -3.59 4.89
CA TYR A 219 9.35 -3.59 4.65
C TYR A 219 10.19 -3.38 5.92
N ASP A 220 9.55 -3.29 7.09
CA ASP A 220 10.21 -2.90 8.36
C ASP A 220 11.06 -1.63 8.17
N LEU A 221 10.48 -0.63 7.53
CA LEU A 221 11.10 0.67 7.29
C LEU A 221 10.68 1.63 8.38
N ALA A 222 11.63 2.28 9.03
CA ALA A 222 11.31 3.37 9.94
C ALA A 222 10.83 4.60 9.16
N VAL A 223 10.13 5.50 9.85
CA VAL A 223 9.77 6.83 9.36
C VAL A 223 10.23 7.88 10.36
N THR A 224 10.31 9.15 9.95
CA THR A 224 10.61 10.20 10.91
C THR A 224 9.45 10.39 11.90
N ARG A 225 9.73 10.92 13.09
CA ARG A 225 8.69 11.29 14.06
C ARG A 225 7.67 12.27 13.44
N ALA A 226 8.14 13.24 12.67
CA ALA A 226 7.31 14.23 11.99
C ALA A 226 6.35 13.57 10.98
N ASP A 227 6.83 12.62 10.17
CA ASP A 227 6.01 11.89 9.22
C ASP A 227 4.93 11.06 9.92
N LYS A 228 5.29 10.35 11.00
CA LYS A 228 4.31 9.58 11.78
C LYS A 228 3.21 10.47 12.35
N ILE A 229 3.56 11.63 12.89
CA ILE A 229 2.59 12.61 13.40
C ILE A 229 1.71 13.14 12.26
N ALA A 230 2.31 13.50 11.11
CA ALA A 230 1.58 13.96 9.94
C ALA A 230 0.56 12.91 9.45
N MET A 231 0.98 11.64 9.32
CA MET A 231 0.09 10.54 8.95
C MET A 231 -1.09 10.36 9.91
N LEU A 232 -0.83 10.37 11.22
CA LEU A 232 -1.87 10.23 12.25
C LEU A 232 -2.90 11.37 12.17
N ARG A 233 -2.45 12.61 11.92
CA ARG A 233 -3.34 13.77 11.78
C ARG A 233 -4.32 13.64 10.60
N GLN A 234 -3.95 12.94 9.53
CA GLN A 234 -4.84 12.78 8.37
C GLN A 234 -5.99 11.80 8.63
N CYS A 235 -5.89 10.93 9.62
CA CYS A 235 -6.88 9.87 9.90
C CYS A 235 -7.72 10.13 11.18
N ARG A 236 -7.44 11.21 11.88
CA ARG A 236 -8.22 11.64 13.06
C ARG A 236 -9.46 12.45 12.69
#